data_4a2dec66fbce0380c9534a49cc17b52f
#
_entry.id   4a2dec66fbce0380c9534a49cc17b52f
#
_cell.length_a   1.000
_cell.length_b   1.000
_cell.length_c   1.000
_cell.angle_alpha   90.00
_cell.angle_beta   90.00
_cell.angle_gamma   90.00
#
_symmetry.space_group_name_H-M   'P 1'
#
loop_
_entity.id
_entity.type
_entity.pdbx_description
1 polymer ?
#
loop_
_entity_poly.entity_id
_entity_poly.type
_entity_poly.pdbx_seq_one_letter_code
_entity_poly.pdbx_strand_id
1 'polypeptide(L)'
;MSQLMPTQSQGAGNFATFDLSRVPSPCFVVDEVALRQNLEILHAVSQASGAEILLALKAFSMWSLAPLVRTYLSGACASGLWEAKLAKAHYGGQITSYAPAFKASEFDEIANLSDHIVFNSPAQVARFGAQAQQAGAAIGLRINPQHSEGGVEKYDPCAAGSRLGQPLSDITKLPDLVSGLHMHSLCEQGFAPLARTVEAIEPFLQAHKQQLQWLNLGGGHLITRPDYDRDGLVQLLTRLRDTLDVQVYLELGTSVAFDAGILVGEI
;
A
#
# COMPACT_ATOMS: atom_id res chain seq x y z
N MET A 1 11.76 -14.95 16.77
CA MET A 1 11.84 -13.50 17.04
C MET A 1 12.14 -12.84 15.71
N SER A 2 11.14 -12.27 15.06
CA SER A 2 11.32 -11.45 13.87
C SER A 2 12.07 -10.20 14.32
N GLN A 3 13.33 -10.08 13.95
CA GLN A 3 14.05 -8.82 14.13
C GLN A 3 13.42 -7.82 13.20
N LEU A 4 12.85 -6.74 13.75
CA LEU A 4 12.64 -5.50 13.01
C LEU A 4 13.96 -5.22 12.29
N MET A 5 13.91 -5.20 10.96
CA MET A 5 15.07 -4.80 10.18
C MET A 5 15.30 -3.32 10.51
N PRO A 6 16.40 -2.95 11.18
CA PRO A 6 16.60 -1.56 11.52
C PRO A 6 16.65 -0.74 10.23
N THR A 7 15.82 0.28 10.14
CA THR A 7 16.04 1.42 9.24
C THR A 7 17.31 2.13 9.70
N GLN A 8 18.45 1.52 9.49
CA GLN A 8 19.71 2.19 9.67
C GLN A 8 20.07 2.85 8.33
N SER A 9 19.78 4.14 8.23
CA SER A 9 20.58 4.96 7.36
C SER A 9 22.02 4.83 7.86
N GLN A 10 22.91 4.35 7.02
CA GLN A 10 24.33 4.30 7.35
C GLN A 10 24.93 5.72 7.20
N GLY A 11 24.46 6.69 8.01
CA GLY A 11 24.83 8.08 7.91
C GLY A 11 24.07 8.82 6.79
N ALA A 12 24.55 10.01 6.42
CA ALA A 12 23.91 10.87 5.42
C ALA A 12 23.97 10.34 3.97
N GLY A 13 24.59 9.18 3.72
CA GLY A 13 24.69 8.56 2.40
C GLY A 13 25.21 9.53 1.33
N ASN A 14 24.49 9.64 0.22
CA ASN A 14 24.81 10.59 -0.86
C ASN A 14 24.76 12.07 -0.43
N PHE A 15 24.13 12.36 0.71
CA PHE A 15 24.02 13.72 1.25
C PHE A 15 25.18 14.11 2.20
N ALA A 16 26.17 13.23 2.44
CA ALA A 16 27.31 13.50 3.34
C ALA A 16 28.11 14.77 2.97
N THR A 17 28.13 15.11 1.69
CA THR A 17 28.78 16.30 1.15
C THR A 17 27.81 17.38 0.65
N PHE A 18 26.52 17.23 0.95
CA PHE A 18 25.50 18.18 0.51
C PHE A 18 25.66 19.51 1.27
N ASP A 19 25.72 20.61 0.55
CA ASP A 19 25.79 21.95 1.12
C ASP A 19 24.41 22.39 1.65
N LEU A 20 24.23 22.30 2.96
CA LEU A 20 22.99 22.64 3.66
C LEU A 20 22.57 24.11 3.50
N SER A 21 23.53 25.04 3.17
CA SER A 21 23.21 26.45 2.95
C SER A 21 22.36 26.68 1.68
N ARG A 22 22.26 25.68 0.79
CA ARG A 22 21.49 25.76 -0.45
C ARG A 22 19.97 25.62 -0.25
N VAL A 23 19.54 25.23 0.94
CA VAL A 23 18.13 24.93 1.22
C VAL A 23 17.67 25.64 2.49
N PRO A 24 16.36 25.96 2.59
CA PRO A 24 15.82 26.52 3.82
C PRO A 24 15.75 25.46 4.93
N SER A 25 15.67 25.91 6.17
CA SER A 25 15.41 25.06 7.34
C SER A 25 14.04 25.45 7.95
N PRO A 26 13.15 24.46 8.27
CA PRO A 26 13.26 23.04 7.95
C PRO A 26 12.82 22.72 6.51
N CYS A 27 13.43 21.69 5.89
CA CYS A 27 12.95 21.18 4.60
C CYS A 27 13.32 19.70 4.37
N PHE A 28 12.58 19.03 3.47
CA PHE A 28 12.99 17.75 2.92
C PHE A 28 13.80 17.98 1.64
N VAL A 29 14.91 17.27 1.51
CA VAL A 29 15.73 17.22 0.30
C VAL A 29 15.72 15.82 -0.25
N VAL A 30 15.37 15.67 -1.53
CA VAL A 30 15.27 14.35 -2.19
C VAL A 30 16.30 14.24 -3.30
N ASP A 31 17.00 13.12 -3.34
CA ASP A 31 17.86 12.71 -4.45
C ASP A 31 17.00 12.02 -5.52
N GLU A 32 16.75 12.71 -6.63
CA GLU A 32 15.93 12.16 -7.72
C GLU A 32 16.58 10.94 -8.40
N VAL A 33 17.90 10.80 -8.35
CA VAL A 33 18.60 9.63 -8.92
C VAL A 33 18.31 8.41 -8.07
N ALA A 34 18.45 8.52 -6.74
CA ALA A 34 18.13 7.43 -5.81
C ALA A 34 16.64 7.07 -5.87
N LEU A 35 15.75 8.08 -5.91
CA LEU A 35 14.32 7.86 -6.06
C LEU A 35 13.99 7.10 -7.36
N ARG A 36 14.61 7.50 -8.47
CA ARG A 36 14.44 6.83 -9.77
C ARG A 36 14.90 5.36 -9.71
N GLN A 37 16.03 5.08 -9.10
CA GLN A 37 16.52 3.71 -8.93
C GLN A 37 15.53 2.85 -8.13
N ASN A 38 14.95 3.40 -7.06
CA ASN A 38 13.89 2.70 -6.32
C ASN A 38 12.67 2.42 -7.21
N LEU A 39 12.23 3.41 -7.97
CA LEU A 39 11.08 3.28 -8.86
C LEU A 39 11.33 2.25 -9.98
N GLU A 40 12.55 2.18 -10.53
CA GLU A 40 12.96 1.18 -11.53
C GLU A 40 12.90 -0.24 -10.96
N ILE A 41 13.35 -0.44 -9.71
CA ILE A 41 13.23 -1.73 -9.01
C ILE A 41 11.75 -2.14 -8.88
N LEU A 42 10.91 -1.21 -8.43
CA LEU A 42 9.48 -1.48 -8.26
C LEU A 42 8.79 -1.77 -9.60
N HIS A 43 9.13 -1.02 -10.63
CA HIS A 43 8.62 -1.24 -11.98
C HIS A 43 9.04 -2.61 -12.53
N ALA A 44 10.29 -3.03 -12.30
CA ALA A 44 10.75 -4.35 -12.70
C ALA A 44 9.97 -5.48 -12.02
N VAL A 45 9.65 -5.35 -10.73
CA VAL A 45 8.78 -6.30 -10.01
C VAL A 45 7.38 -6.33 -10.61
N SER A 46 6.79 -5.15 -10.89
CA SER A 46 5.48 -5.03 -11.53
C SER A 46 5.46 -5.73 -12.89
N GLN A 47 6.43 -5.44 -13.76
CA GLN A 47 6.52 -6.04 -15.10
C GLN A 47 6.71 -7.56 -15.06
N ALA A 48 7.55 -8.05 -14.14
CA ALA A 48 7.84 -9.47 -14.04
C ALA A 48 6.66 -10.29 -13.48
N SER A 49 5.88 -9.72 -12.56
CA SER A 49 4.77 -10.42 -11.89
C SER A 49 3.40 -10.16 -12.52
N GLY A 50 3.25 -9.03 -13.24
CA GLY A 50 1.95 -8.51 -13.69
C GLY A 50 1.12 -7.87 -12.56
N ALA A 51 1.71 -7.68 -11.37
CA ALA A 51 1.06 -6.95 -10.30
C ALA A 51 1.17 -5.44 -10.50
N GLU A 52 0.14 -4.70 -10.11
CA GLU A 52 0.12 -3.25 -10.14
C GLU A 52 0.67 -2.67 -8.83
N ILE A 53 1.51 -1.65 -8.91
CA ILE A 53 2.07 -0.98 -7.73
C ILE A 53 1.56 0.44 -7.64
N LEU A 54 0.98 0.77 -6.48
CA LEU A 54 0.43 2.08 -6.15
C LEU A 54 1.31 2.78 -5.13
N LEU A 55 1.46 4.10 -5.27
CA LEU A 55 2.14 4.92 -4.27
C LEU A 55 1.23 5.16 -3.06
N ALA A 56 1.69 4.83 -1.85
CA ALA A 56 1.01 5.18 -0.61
C ALA A 56 1.29 6.64 -0.22
N LEU A 57 0.34 7.54 -0.48
CA LEU A 57 0.52 8.99 -0.26
C LEU A 57 0.77 9.35 1.20
N LYS A 58 0.21 8.59 2.15
CA LYS A 58 0.48 8.77 3.59
C LYS A 58 1.96 8.66 3.97
N ALA A 59 2.76 7.95 3.17
CA ALA A 59 4.18 7.74 3.43
C ALA A 59 5.08 8.65 2.57
N PHE A 60 4.66 8.94 1.33
CA PHE A 60 5.39 9.83 0.43
C PHE A 60 4.42 10.58 -0.47
N SER A 61 4.28 11.90 -0.27
CA SER A 61 3.31 12.73 -0.98
C SER A 61 3.92 13.99 -1.59
N MET A 62 5.22 13.96 -1.92
CA MET A 62 5.90 15.08 -2.55
C MET A 62 5.46 15.21 -4.02
N TRP A 63 4.37 15.96 -4.25
CA TRP A 63 3.70 16.04 -5.56
C TRP A 63 4.55 16.67 -6.67
N SER A 64 5.59 17.45 -6.33
CA SER A 64 6.56 17.95 -7.32
C SER A 64 7.28 16.82 -8.06
N LEU A 65 7.39 15.63 -7.44
CA LEU A 65 7.99 14.43 -8.03
C LEU A 65 6.94 13.48 -8.66
N ALA A 66 5.68 13.85 -8.64
CA ALA A 66 4.62 13.03 -9.24
C ALA A 66 4.84 12.71 -10.73
N PRO A 67 5.38 13.63 -11.58
CA PRO A 67 5.72 13.29 -12.97
C PRO A 67 6.73 12.15 -13.09
N LEU A 68 7.70 12.07 -12.17
CA LEU A 68 8.65 10.96 -12.12
C LEU A 68 7.96 9.67 -11.66
N VAL A 69 7.23 9.73 -10.54
CA VAL A 69 6.56 8.56 -9.95
C VAL A 69 5.60 7.90 -10.93
N ARG A 70 4.74 8.67 -11.59
CA ARG A 70 3.73 8.14 -12.54
C ARG A 70 4.31 7.49 -13.79
N THR A 71 5.62 7.66 -14.05
CA THR A 71 6.30 6.97 -15.15
C THR A 71 6.50 5.48 -14.84
N TYR A 72 6.53 5.13 -13.54
CA TYR A 72 6.89 3.79 -13.08
C TYR A 72 5.76 3.07 -12.33
N LEU A 73 4.88 3.82 -11.66
CA LEU A 73 3.82 3.27 -10.83
C LEU A 73 2.45 3.49 -11.47
N SER A 74 1.52 2.58 -11.21
CA SER A 74 0.21 2.52 -11.86
C SER A 74 -0.81 3.53 -11.30
N GLY A 75 -0.50 4.14 -10.15
CA GLY A 75 -1.39 5.08 -9.49
C GLY A 75 -1.00 5.35 -8.05
N ALA A 76 -1.99 5.73 -7.23
CA ALA A 76 -1.77 6.06 -5.82
C ALA A 76 -2.90 5.54 -4.93
N CYS A 77 -2.59 5.31 -3.65
CA CYS A 77 -3.59 5.04 -2.64
C CYS A 77 -3.69 6.20 -1.63
N ALA A 78 -4.93 6.53 -1.29
CA ALA A 78 -5.32 7.66 -0.47
C ALA A 78 -5.96 7.20 0.84
N SER A 79 -5.60 7.86 1.95
CA SER A 79 -6.15 7.60 3.29
C SER A 79 -7.35 8.50 3.63
N GLY A 80 -7.82 9.29 2.68
CA GLY A 80 -8.96 10.19 2.82
C GLY A 80 -9.06 11.20 1.68
N LEU A 81 -10.02 12.13 1.81
CA LEU A 81 -10.40 13.06 0.75
C LEU A 81 -9.24 13.89 0.20
N TRP A 82 -8.40 14.44 1.05
CA TRP A 82 -7.32 15.32 0.62
C TRP A 82 -6.23 14.60 -0.15
N GLU A 83 -5.90 13.37 0.25
CA GLU A 83 -4.98 12.53 -0.52
C GLU A 83 -5.60 12.05 -1.84
N ALA A 84 -6.91 11.75 -1.88
CA ALA A 84 -7.61 11.43 -3.13
C ALA A 84 -7.60 12.61 -4.12
N LYS A 85 -7.83 13.84 -3.63
CA LYS A 85 -7.68 15.07 -4.43
C LYS A 85 -6.25 15.25 -4.94
N LEU A 86 -5.26 15.03 -4.07
CA LEU A 86 -3.85 15.14 -4.44
C LEU A 86 -3.48 14.10 -5.51
N ALA A 87 -3.93 12.84 -5.33
CA ALA A 87 -3.74 11.78 -6.31
C ALA A 87 -4.31 12.17 -7.67
N LYS A 88 -5.55 12.63 -7.72
CA LYS A 88 -6.23 13.04 -8.94
C LYS A 88 -5.54 14.20 -9.64
N ALA A 89 -5.09 15.19 -8.87
CA ALA A 89 -4.47 16.40 -9.42
C ALA A 89 -3.07 16.18 -9.99
N HIS A 90 -2.27 15.28 -9.39
CA HIS A 90 -0.83 15.21 -9.69
C HIS A 90 -0.34 13.85 -10.15
N TYR A 91 -0.85 12.74 -9.60
CA TYR A 91 -0.30 11.41 -9.88
C TYR A 91 -1.01 10.72 -11.04
N GLY A 92 -2.33 10.88 -11.16
CA GLY A 92 -3.10 10.17 -12.19
C GLY A 92 -3.10 8.65 -11.97
N GLY A 93 -3.45 7.90 -13.03
CA GLY A 93 -3.58 6.45 -12.93
C GLY A 93 -4.70 6.03 -12.00
N GLN A 94 -4.60 4.82 -11.44
CA GLN A 94 -5.59 4.27 -10.53
C GLN A 94 -5.52 4.90 -9.15
N ILE A 95 -6.67 5.25 -8.59
CA ILE A 95 -6.78 5.79 -7.24
C ILE A 95 -7.54 4.78 -6.38
N THR A 96 -6.87 4.25 -5.35
CA THR A 96 -7.47 3.40 -4.33
C THR A 96 -7.63 4.18 -3.04
N SER A 97 -8.85 4.29 -2.51
CA SER A 97 -9.10 4.97 -1.24
C SER A 97 -9.45 3.98 -0.14
N TYR A 98 -8.72 4.06 0.98
CA TYR A 98 -9.00 3.31 2.20
C TYR A 98 -8.92 4.23 3.41
N ALA A 99 -9.94 4.18 4.26
CA ALA A 99 -9.92 4.74 5.60
C ALA A 99 -10.63 3.80 6.58
N PRO A 100 -10.19 3.73 7.86
CA PRO A 100 -10.88 2.94 8.88
C PRO A 100 -12.33 3.38 9.07
N ALA A 101 -12.63 4.64 8.78
CA ALA A 101 -13.97 5.20 8.77
C ALA A 101 -14.05 6.35 7.75
N PHE A 102 -15.14 6.39 6.98
CA PHE A 102 -15.46 7.50 6.07
C PHE A 102 -16.48 8.43 6.71
N LYS A 103 -16.25 9.75 6.59
CA LYS A 103 -17.26 10.74 6.94
C LYS A 103 -18.33 10.79 5.85
N ALA A 104 -19.60 10.72 6.24
CA ALA A 104 -20.70 10.74 5.28
C ALA A 104 -20.72 12.03 4.43
N SER A 105 -20.30 13.16 4.99
CA SER A 105 -20.24 14.45 4.28
C SER A 105 -19.12 14.55 3.22
N GLU A 106 -18.12 13.67 3.26
CA GLU A 106 -16.99 13.65 2.34
C GLU A 106 -17.06 12.46 1.37
N PHE A 107 -17.94 11.50 1.64
CA PHE A 107 -17.90 10.21 0.97
C PHE A 107 -18.24 10.29 -0.52
N ASP A 108 -19.21 11.13 -0.88
CA ASP A 108 -19.59 11.32 -2.29
C ASP A 108 -18.40 11.82 -3.14
N GLU A 109 -17.66 12.79 -2.60
CA GLU A 109 -16.48 13.32 -3.30
C GLU A 109 -15.36 12.29 -3.37
N ILE A 110 -15.10 11.52 -2.29
CA ILE A 110 -14.12 10.42 -2.30
C ILE A 110 -14.51 9.37 -3.34
N ALA A 111 -15.79 8.98 -3.40
CA ALA A 111 -16.28 7.97 -4.33
C ALA A 111 -16.06 8.38 -5.80
N ASN A 112 -16.34 9.63 -6.13
CA ASN A 112 -16.13 10.16 -7.48
C ASN A 112 -14.65 10.36 -7.87
N LEU A 113 -13.72 10.33 -6.91
CA LEU A 113 -12.29 10.45 -7.15
C LEU A 113 -11.57 9.10 -7.23
N SER A 114 -12.22 8.00 -6.81
CA SER A 114 -11.58 6.72 -6.59
C SER A 114 -12.04 5.66 -7.58
N ASP A 115 -11.09 4.89 -8.10
CA ASP A 115 -11.38 3.70 -8.92
C ASP A 115 -11.67 2.48 -8.02
N HIS A 116 -10.99 2.39 -6.88
CA HIS A 116 -11.25 1.39 -5.85
C HIS A 116 -11.56 2.06 -4.51
N ILE A 117 -12.57 1.57 -3.81
CA ILE A 117 -12.85 1.96 -2.42
C ILE A 117 -12.80 0.72 -1.54
N VAL A 118 -11.91 0.76 -0.56
CA VAL A 118 -11.75 -0.32 0.42
C VAL A 118 -12.45 0.06 1.72
N PHE A 119 -13.44 -0.71 2.10
CA PHE A 119 -14.15 -0.56 3.36
C PHE A 119 -13.50 -1.37 4.48
N ASN A 120 -13.57 -0.85 5.68
CA ASN A 120 -12.97 -1.49 6.85
C ASN A 120 -13.83 -2.62 7.45
N SER A 121 -15.12 -2.64 7.13
CA SER A 121 -16.06 -3.65 7.66
C SER A 121 -17.25 -3.87 6.72
N PRO A 122 -17.96 -5.02 6.83
CA PRO A 122 -19.21 -5.26 6.12
C PRO A 122 -20.29 -4.21 6.40
N ALA A 123 -20.33 -3.65 7.61
CA ALA A 123 -21.27 -2.58 7.95
C ALA A 123 -21.03 -1.29 7.13
N GLN A 124 -19.77 -0.96 6.83
CA GLN A 124 -19.45 0.16 5.94
C GLN A 124 -19.84 -0.15 4.50
N VAL A 125 -19.64 -1.38 4.02
CA VAL A 125 -20.12 -1.80 2.70
C VAL A 125 -21.64 -1.64 2.61
N ALA A 126 -22.38 -2.09 3.62
CA ALA A 126 -23.83 -1.94 3.65
C ALA A 126 -24.27 -0.47 3.64
N ARG A 127 -23.52 0.43 4.30
CA ARG A 127 -23.83 1.85 4.40
C ARG A 127 -23.50 2.64 3.13
N PHE A 128 -22.37 2.37 2.52
CA PHE A 128 -21.78 3.22 1.48
C PHE A 128 -21.56 2.51 0.15
N GLY A 129 -21.68 1.18 0.12
CA GLY A 129 -21.32 0.39 -1.06
C GLY A 129 -22.13 0.74 -2.30
N ALA A 130 -23.45 0.92 -2.17
CA ALA A 130 -24.29 1.30 -3.30
C ALA A 130 -23.89 2.67 -3.88
N GLN A 131 -23.54 3.64 -3.02
CA GLN A 131 -23.08 4.97 -3.44
C GLN A 131 -21.72 4.87 -4.16
N ALA A 132 -20.78 4.08 -3.63
CA ALA A 132 -19.49 3.84 -4.28
C ALA A 132 -19.66 3.19 -5.66
N GLN A 133 -20.53 2.18 -5.78
CA GLN A 133 -20.82 1.51 -7.04
C GLN A 133 -21.46 2.47 -8.06
N GLN A 134 -22.38 3.34 -7.64
CA GLN A 134 -22.98 4.37 -8.50
C GLN A 134 -21.96 5.37 -9.04
N ALA A 135 -20.92 5.67 -8.27
CA ALA A 135 -19.79 6.49 -8.70
C ALA A 135 -18.82 5.76 -9.64
N GLY A 136 -19.01 4.44 -9.85
CA GLY A 136 -18.16 3.61 -10.71
C GLY A 136 -16.97 2.96 -10.01
N ALA A 137 -16.84 3.12 -8.67
CA ALA A 137 -15.74 2.53 -7.94
C ALA A 137 -15.94 1.03 -7.69
N ALA A 138 -14.88 0.22 -7.87
CA ALA A 138 -14.85 -1.16 -7.44
C ALA A 138 -14.71 -1.26 -5.92
N ILE A 139 -15.45 -2.18 -5.32
CA ILE A 139 -15.59 -2.27 -3.87
C ILE A 139 -14.70 -3.35 -3.29
N GLY A 140 -13.87 -2.98 -2.33
CA GLY A 140 -13.04 -3.87 -1.54
C GLY A 140 -13.43 -3.94 -0.08
N LEU A 141 -13.08 -5.05 0.54
CA LEU A 141 -13.11 -5.23 1.98
C LEU A 141 -11.70 -5.41 2.51
N ARG A 142 -11.30 -4.59 3.49
CA ARG A 142 -10.07 -4.84 4.23
C ARG A 142 -10.28 -5.99 5.20
N ILE A 143 -9.47 -7.02 5.06
CA ILE A 143 -9.42 -8.16 5.98
C ILE A 143 -8.26 -8.00 6.96
N ASN A 144 -8.46 -8.45 8.19
CA ASN A 144 -7.39 -8.67 9.15
C ASN A 144 -7.03 -10.17 9.11
N PRO A 145 -5.83 -10.52 8.64
CA PRO A 145 -5.38 -11.91 8.55
C PRO A 145 -5.33 -12.65 9.89
N GLN A 146 -5.35 -11.91 11.02
CA GLN A 146 -5.10 -12.45 12.37
C GLN A 146 -3.76 -13.19 12.43
N HIS A 147 -2.87 -12.86 11.53
CA HIS A 147 -1.49 -13.34 11.42
C HIS A 147 -0.59 -12.15 11.15
N SER A 148 0.41 -11.94 11.98
CA SER A 148 1.47 -10.97 11.74
C SER A 148 2.74 -11.39 12.49
N GLU A 149 3.85 -10.82 12.05
CA GLU A 149 5.16 -11.01 12.65
C GLU A 149 5.77 -9.67 13.05
N GLY A 150 4.92 -8.67 13.29
CA GLY A 150 5.35 -7.35 13.75
C GLY A 150 6.10 -7.41 15.06
N GLY A 151 7.32 -6.85 15.10
CA GLY A 151 8.16 -6.87 16.32
C GLY A 151 7.69 -5.90 17.40
N VAL A 152 6.79 -4.98 17.08
CA VAL A 152 6.25 -3.97 18.01
C VAL A 152 4.73 -3.98 17.92
N GLU A 153 4.07 -4.45 18.96
CA GLU A 153 2.61 -4.57 19.03
C GLU A 153 1.88 -3.26 18.70
N LYS A 154 2.42 -2.12 19.12
CA LYS A 154 1.85 -0.79 18.85
C LYS A 154 1.71 -0.49 17.34
N TYR A 155 2.59 -1.05 16.51
CA TYR A 155 2.62 -0.83 15.07
C TYR A 155 2.11 -2.02 14.28
N ASP A 156 1.66 -3.07 14.96
CA ASP A 156 1.11 -4.27 14.33
C ASP A 156 -0.37 -4.06 13.98
N PRO A 157 -0.71 -3.99 12.69
CA PRO A 157 -2.11 -3.81 12.28
C PRO A 157 -2.99 -5.02 12.58
N CYS A 158 -2.41 -6.16 12.92
CA CYS A 158 -3.11 -7.40 13.25
C CYS A 158 -3.09 -7.72 14.75
N ALA A 159 -2.55 -6.83 15.60
CA ALA A 159 -2.54 -7.01 17.05
C ALA A 159 -3.94 -7.24 17.63
N ALA A 160 -4.01 -7.89 18.78
CA ALA A 160 -5.28 -8.09 19.49
C ALA A 160 -5.95 -6.74 19.79
N GLY A 161 -7.21 -6.60 19.39
CA GLY A 161 -7.94 -5.34 19.53
C GLY A 161 -7.68 -4.31 18.43
N SER A 162 -6.90 -4.63 17.39
CA SER A 162 -6.78 -3.78 16.20
C SER A 162 -8.15 -3.52 15.57
N ARG A 163 -8.36 -2.25 15.16
CA ARG A 163 -9.58 -1.83 14.46
C ARG A 163 -9.44 -1.86 12.93
N LEU A 164 -8.30 -2.35 12.44
CA LEU A 164 -7.94 -2.27 11.02
C LEU A 164 -8.32 -3.58 10.31
N GLY A 165 -9.37 -3.48 9.51
CA GLY A 165 -9.91 -4.61 8.76
C GLY A 165 -10.86 -5.50 9.57
N GLN A 166 -11.66 -6.27 8.85
CA GLN A 166 -12.54 -7.28 9.43
C GLN A 166 -11.73 -8.53 9.75
N PRO A 167 -11.74 -9.06 11.01
CA PRO A 167 -11.09 -10.33 11.32
C PRO A 167 -11.59 -11.45 10.42
N LEU A 168 -10.70 -12.27 9.89
CA LEU A 168 -11.07 -13.37 9.00
C LEU A 168 -12.03 -14.35 9.65
N SER A 169 -11.84 -14.64 10.95
CA SER A 169 -12.71 -15.51 11.74
C SER A 169 -14.19 -15.08 11.76
N ASP A 170 -14.44 -13.78 11.56
CA ASP A 170 -15.78 -13.20 11.64
C ASP A 170 -16.47 -13.10 10.27
N ILE A 171 -15.77 -13.46 9.19
CA ILE A 171 -16.31 -13.39 7.82
C ILE A 171 -16.84 -14.77 7.43
N THR A 172 -18.15 -14.95 7.54
CA THR A 172 -18.84 -16.16 7.04
C THR A 172 -19.21 -16.07 5.57
N LYS A 173 -19.48 -14.87 5.07
CA LYS A 173 -19.78 -14.55 3.68
C LYS A 173 -19.31 -13.15 3.36
N LEU A 174 -18.72 -12.96 2.18
CA LEU A 174 -18.40 -11.61 1.68
C LEU A 174 -19.71 -10.91 1.26
N PRO A 175 -19.86 -9.60 1.53
CA PRO A 175 -20.97 -8.82 0.99
C PRO A 175 -21.00 -8.88 -0.55
N ASP A 176 -22.19 -8.97 -1.15
CA ASP A 176 -22.36 -9.21 -2.59
C ASP A 176 -21.72 -8.11 -3.47
N LEU A 177 -21.60 -6.89 -2.97
CA LEU A 177 -20.94 -5.78 -3.69
C LEU A 177 -19.42 -5.85 -3.68
N VAL A 178 -18.81 -6.66 -2.83
CA VAL A 178 -17.35 -6.76 -2.70
C VAL A 178 -16.80 -7.55 -3.87
N SER A 179 -15.94 -6.92 -4.67
CA SER A 179 -15.22 -7.56 -5.78
C SER A 179 -13.73 -7.72 -5.51
N GLY A 180 -13.23 -7.21 -4.39
CA GLY A 180 -11.83 -7.33 -4.05
C GLY A 180 -11.55 -7.38 -2.56
N LEU A 181 -10.37 -7.87 -2.23
CA LEU A 181 -9.88 -7.91 -0.86
C LEU A 181 -8.61 -7.08 -0.71
N HIS A 182 -8.49 -6.48 0.45
CA HIS A 182 -7.29 -5.73 0.83
C HIS A 182 -6.78 -6.22 2.19
N MET A 183 -5.49 -6.36 2.32
CA MET A 183 -4.84 -6.53 3.62
C MET A 183 -3.65 -5.59 3.76
N HIS A 184 -3.25 -5.28 4.98
CA HIS A 184 -2.02 -4.57 5.27
C HIS A 184 -1.55 -5.01 6.65
N SER A 185 -0.64 -5.98 6.69
CA SER A 185 -0.18 -6.66 7.90
C SER A 185 1.28 -6.40 8.24
N LEU A 186 2.03 -5.78 7.31
CA LEU A 186 3.47 -5.57 7.46
C LEU A 186 3.81 -4.15 7.91
N CYS A 187 4.92 -4.02 8.63
CA CYS A 187 5.56 -2.76 8.96
C CYS A 187 7.08 -2.94 8.90
N GLU A 188 7.72 -2.36 7.86
CA GLU A 188 9.17 -2.39 7.63
C GLU A 188 9.80 -3.79 7.64
N GLN A 189 9.15 -4.74 6.97
CA GLN A 189 9.54 -6.15 6.95
C GLN A 189 10.09 -6.59 5.59
N GLY A 190 10.65 -7.80 5.55
CA GLY A 190 11.10 -8.45 4.32
C GLY A 190 9.99 -9.26 3.64
N PHE A 191 10.37 -10.07 2.64
CA PHE A 191 9.44 -10.91 1.87
C PHE A 191 8.84 -12.06 2.70
N ALA A 192 9.64 -12.74 3.50
CA ALA A 192 9.19 -13.96 4.17
C ALA A 192 7.97 -13.79 5.08
N PRO A 193 7.81 -12.70 5.88
CA PRO A 193 6.58 -12.42 6.61
C PRO A 193 5.35 -12.25 5.69
N LEU A 194 5.50 -11.60 4.53
CA LEU A 194 4.41 -11.51 3.55
C LEU A 194 3.99 -12.90 3.07
N ALA A 195 4.96 -13.73 2.68
CA ALA A 195 4.68 -15.07 2.18
C ALA A 195 3.91 -15.92 3.20
N ARG A 196 4.31 -15.90 4.47
CA ARG A 196 3.60 -16.63 5.55
C ARG A 196 2.22 -16.05 5.85
N THR A 197 2.06 -14.73 5.78
CA THR A 197 0.73 -14.11 5.92
C THR A 197 -0.20 -14.54 4.78
N VAL A 198 0.31 -14.58 3.54
CA VAL A 198 -0.47 -15.06 2.40
C VAL A 198 -0.83 -16.53 2.56
N GLU A 199 0.12 -17.38 2.98
CA GLU A 199 -0.13 -18.80 3.26
C GLU A 199 -1.25 -18.99 4.28
N ALA A 200 -1.24 -18.21 5.36
CA ALA A 200 -2.27 -18.27 6.40
C ALA A 200 -3.68 -17.93 5.89
N ILE A 201 -3.81 -17.03 4.91
CA ILE A 201 -5.13 -16.63 4.38
C ILE A 201 -5.50 -17.35 3.08
N GLU A 202 -4.62 -18.15 2.50
CA GLU A 202 -4.86 -18.80 1.20
C GLU A 202 -6.13 -19.66 1.17
N PRO A 203 -6.48 -20.44 2.21
CA PRO A 203 -7.75 -21.18 2.25
C PRO A 203 -8.98 -20.27 2.11
N PHE A 204 -8.93 -19.10 2.74
CA PHE A 204 -9.99 -18.09 2.65
C PHE A 204 -10.09 -17.50 1.23
N LEU A 205 -8.94 -17.16 0.62
CA LEU A 205 -8.90 -16.64 -0.74
C LEU A 205 -9.48 -17.65 -1.73
N GLN A 206 -9.11 -18.93 -1.63
CA GLN A 206 -9.62 -20.00 -2.49
C GLN A 206 -11.13 -20.21 -2.33
N ALA A 207 -11.65 -20.14 -1.11
CA ALA A 207 -13.07 -20.28 -0.84
C ALA A 207 -13.92 -19.17 -1.49
N HIS A 208 -13.33 -17.98 -1.71
CA HIS A 208 -14.05 -16.82 -2.24
C HIS A 208 -13.62 -16.40 -3.65
N LYS A 209 -12.73 -17.16 -4.31
CA LYS A 209 -12.12 -16.75 -5.59
C LYS A 209 -13.11 -16.41 -6.69
N GLN A 210 -14.29 -17.04 -6.71
CA GLN A 210 -15.31 -16.80 -7.73
C GLN A 210 -15.93 -15.40 -7.66
N GLN A 211 -15.81 -14.73 -6.50
CA GLN A 211 -16.33 -13.39 -6.30
C GLN A 211 -15.22 -12.32 -6.50
N LEU A 212 -13.95 -12.73 -6.39
CA LEU A 212 -12.83 -11.81 -6.42
C LEU A 212 -12.39 -11.48 -7.84
N GLN A 213 -12.17 -10.22 -8.12
CA GLN A 213 -11.55 -9.68 -9.34
C GLN A 213 -10.17 -9.10 -9.05
N TRP A 214 -9.91 -8.73 -7.81
CA TRP A 214 -8.64 -8.16 -7.41
C TRP A 214 -8.28 -8.47 -5.95
N LEU A 215 -6.96 -8.45 -5.68
CA LEU A 215 -6.37 -8.67 -4.36
C LEU A 215 -5.27 -7.63 -4.11
N ASN A 216 -5.42 -6.84 -3.06
CA ASN A 216 -4.44 -5.85 -2.65
C ASN A 216 -3.74 -6.32 -1.37
N LEU A 217 -2.44 -6.56 -1.45
CA LEU A 217 -1.63 -7.06 -0.34
C LEU A 217 -1.07 -5.93 0.54
N GLY A 218 -1.45 -4.66 0.25
CA GLY A 218 -0.97 -3.50 0.98
C GLY A 218 0.51 -3.22 0.77
N GLY A 219 1.13 -2.67 1.78
CA GLY A 219 2.55 -2.32 1.78
C GLY A 219 3.23 -2.73 3.08
N GLY A 220 4.21 -1.92 3.51
CA GLY A 220 4.95 -2.17 4.74
C GLY A 220 6.12 -3.14 4.58
N HIS A 221 6.48 -3.51 3.36
CA HIS A 221 7.68 -4.27 3.07
C HIS A 221 8.67 -3.48 2.22
N LEU A 222 9.96 -3.70 2.47
CA LEU A 222 11.05 -2.86 1.97
C LEU A 222 11.67 -3.44 0.70
N ILE A 223 10.90 -3.49 -0.40
CA ILE A 223 11.26 -4.14 -1.67
C ILE A 223 12.55 -3.59 -2.27
N THR A 224 12.82 -2.30 -2.09
CA THR A 224 13.98 -1.62 -2.68
C THR A 224 15.27 -1.83 -1.91
N ARG A 225 15.22 -2.44 -0.73
CA ARG A 225 16.44 -2.83 0.00
C ARG A 225 17.24 -3.88 -0.78
N PRO A 226 18.60 -3.82 -0.73
CA PRO A 226 19.46 -4.77 -1.44
C PRO A 226 19.26 -6.23 -1.04
N ASP A 227 18.91 -6.49 0.22
CA ASP A 227 18.75 -7.81 0.82
C ASP A 227 17.32 -8.37 0.73
N TYR A 228 16.41 -7.68 0.04
CA TYR A 228 15.02 -8.14 -0.13
C TYR A 228 14.94 -9.24 -1.20
N ASP A 229 14.25 -10.33 -0.92
CA ASP A 229 13.98 -11.42 -1.86
C ASP A 229 12.89 -11.00 -2.88
N ARG A 230 13.33 -10.38 -3.98
CA ARG A 230 12.45 -9.93 -5.06
C ARG A 230 11.98 -11.07 -5.93
N ASP A 231 12.81 -12.10 -6.11
CA ASP A 231 12.45 -13.27 -6.92
C ASP A 231 11.33 -14.06 -6.25
N GLY A 232 11.42 -14.27 -4.94
CA GLY A 232 10.33 -14.86 -4.16
C GLY A 232 9.04 -14.03 -4.21
N LEU A 233 9.15 -12.70 -4.16
CA LEU A 233 7.98 -11.82 -4.30
C LEU A 233 7.34 -11.97 -5.69
N VAL A 234 8.11 -11.91 -6.76
CA VAL A 234 7.59 -12.06 -8.14
C VAL A 234 6.88 -13.40 -8.30
N GLN A 235 7.48 -14.49 -7.81
CA GLN A 235 6.87 -15.83 -7.85
C GLN A 235 5.53 -15.86 -7.06
N LEU A 236 5.49 -15.28 -5.87
CA LEU A 236 4.27 -15.22 -5.05
C LEU A 236 3.15 -14.45 -5.77
N LEU A 237 3.46 -13.24 -6.28
CA LEU A 237 2.48 -12.38 -6.95
C LEU A 237 1.94 -13.05 -8.23
N THR A 238 2.82 -13.64 -9.04
CA THR A 238 2.44 -14.39 -10.24
C THR A 238 1.54 -15.57 -9.89
N ARG A 239 1.91 -16.36 -8.87
CA ARG A 239 1.11 -17.50 -8.40
C ARG A 239 -0.28 -17.07 -7.94
N LEU A 240 -0.38 -16.01 -7.15
CA LEU A 240 -1.68 -15.50 -6.69
C LEU A 240 -2.56 -15.04 -7.84
N ARG A 241 -1.99 -14.26 -8.76
CA ARG A 241 -2.70 -13.81 -9.97
C ARG A 241 -3.27 -15.00 -10.75
N ASP A 242 -2.41 -15.98 -11.05
CA ASP A 242 -2.77 -17.10 -11.93
C ASP A 242 -3.71 -18.11 -11.24
N THR A 243 -3.54 -18.36 -9.93
CA THR A 243 -4.37 -19.33 -9.21
C THR A 243 -5.73 -18.79 -8.81
N LEU A 244 -5.85 -17.50 -8.55
CA LEU A 244 -7.10 -16.85 -8.15
C LEU A 244 -7.81 -16.19 -9.33
N ASP A 245 -7.14 -16.00 -10.46
CA ASP A 245 -7.61 -15.23 -11.63
C ASP A 245 -8.01 -13.79 -11.25
N VAL A 246 -7.09 -13.09 -10.58
CA VAL A 246 -7.32 -11.74 -10.06
C VAL A 246 -6.18 -10.79 -10.45
N GLN A 247 -6.48 -9.49 -10.51
CA GLN A 247 -5.44 -8.47 -10.52
C GLN A 247 -4.86 -8.31 -9.11
N VAL A 248 -3.53 -8.38 -8.99
CA VAL A 248 -2.84 -8.20 -7.71
C VAL A 248 -2.27 -6.78 -7.60
N TYR A 249 -2.42 -6.18 -6.42
CA TYR A 249 -1.94 -4.83 -6.10
C TYR A 249 -1.01 -4.82 -4.89
N LEU A 250 -0.06 -3.88 -4.90
CA LEU A 250 0.76 -3.48 -3.74
C LEU A 250 0.62 -1.98 -3.51
N GLU A 251 0.66 -1.55 -2.24
CA GLU A 251 0.58 -0.13 -1.84
C GLU A 251 1.88 0.28 -1.14
N LEU A 252 2.85 0.76 -1.91
CA LEU A 252 4.19 1.01 -1.41
C LEU A 252 4.40 2.49 -1.08
N GLY A 253 4.99 2.75 0.07
CA GLY A 253 5.37 4.09 0.51
C GLY A 253 6.86 4.17 0.81
N THR A 254 7.30 3.61 1.91
CA THR A 254 8.72 3.63 2.34
C THR A 254 9.65 3.11 1.25
N SER A 255 9.29 2.02 0.56
CA SER A 255 10.11 1.46 -0.53
C SER A 255 10.32 2.45 -1.69
N VAL A 256 9.39 3.39 -1.93
CA VAL A 256 9.55 4.40 -2.99
C VAL A 256 10.66 5.39 -2.64
N ALA A 257 10.65 5.90 -1.41
CA ALA A 257 11.57 6.94 -0.97
C ALA A 257 12.73 6.41 -0.09
N PHE A 258 12.93 5.08 -0.04
CA PHE A 258 13.95 4.46 0.80
C PHE A 258 15.35 4.99 0.44
N ASP A 259 16.06 5.52 1.44
CA ASP A 259 17.39 6.14 1.31
C ASP A 259 17.52 7.23 0.21
N ALA A 260 16.40 7.81 -0.24
CA ALA A 260 16.35 8.81 -1.30
C ALA A 260 16.25 10.25 -0.79
N GLY A 261 16.33 10.49 0.51
CA GLY A 261 16.18 11.86 1.02
C GLY A 261 16.62 12.06 2.46
N ILE A 262 16.74 13.34 2.84
CA ILE A 262 17.02 13.79 4.21
C ILE A 262 16.03 14.87 4.65
N LEU A 263 15.84 14.98 5.96
CA LEU A 263 15.23 16.14 6.59
C LEU A 263 16.34 17.06 7.11
N VAL A 264 16.36 18.28 6.63
CA VAL A 264 17.26 19.33 7.12
C VAL A 264 16.53 20.12 8.20
N GLY A 265 17.17 20.32 9.34
CA GLY A 265 16.67 21.13 10.44
C GLY A 265 17.81 21.92 11.10
N GLU A 266 17.48 23.08 11.65
CA GLU A 266 18.38 23.93 12.41
C GLU A 266 18.02 23.85 13.90
N ILE A 267 19.04 23.80 14.77
CA ILE A 267 18.88 23.76 16.23
C ILE A 267 19.37 25.09 16.80
#